data_0a8e13ab316a8004322ed309c13395a5
#
_entry.id   0a8e13ab316a8004322ed309c13395a5
#
_cell.length_a   1.000
_cell.length_b   1.000
_cell.length_c   1.000
_cell.angle_alpha   90.00
_cell.angle_beta   90.00
_cell.angle_gamma   90.00
#
_symmetry.space_group_name_H-M   'P 1'
#
loop_
_entity.id
_entity.type
_entity.pdbx_description
1 polymer ?
#
loop_
_entity_poly.entity_id
_entity_poly.type
_entity_poly.pdbx_seq_one_letter_code
_entity_poly.pdbx_strand_id
1 'polypeptide(L)'
;MNASSKVIGLLILASASSALADQNLQFHGYFRTTLGLSEGRHQPAFQAPGANSKYRLGNEPDTTLELAFDYRYSGEGGTESGRYIQGFFMLAGYQPVGNSSDMGTPDAAQFYIKFAQYLGPFDLWVGRRYYQRMDIHINDHFWLNVGQGSHVGAGMEDLVLGSARLDLALFNYEDPDVVSQVNPAETGTLHSRLLDLRVRKIPLGDTMQLNTWLSYAQRPEDKILGYRSEDGYGAGAWLDMKFGNATDTLVALHRRGLSVVQGDFNGRPVRENLGPARDLNNAAMLEINNNLTLQSDVYALQFALVHRQEKTGIDGAKGDGITWQSAGIRPVYYFSDITSAALEVGYDQVDNEITDRKGSVLKETIALQLHPQPKFYARPTLSFFVTNANWSEDFKGLTAASVYADQTSGWSAGFQTDVFW
;
A
#
# COMPACT_ATOMS: atom_id res chain seq x y z
N MET A 1 0.64 -20.22 31.68
CA MET A 1 -0.07 -21.07 30.69
C MET A 1 0.95 -21.47 29.65
N ASN A 2 1.17 -22.76 29.47
CA ASN A 2 2.37 -23.32 28.84
C ASN A 2 2.44 -23.11 27.33
N ALA A 3 3.67 -22.86 26.85
CA ALA A 3 4.02 -22.72 25.42
C ALA A 3 3.58 -23.93 24.55
N SER A 4 3.41 -25.10 25.15
CA SER A 4 2.93 -26.32 24.47
C SER A 4 1.52 -26.23 23.88
N SER A 5 0.64 -25.38 24.43
CA SER A 5 -0.75 -25.23 23.93
C SER A 5 -0.84 -24.41 22.64
N LYS A 6 0.15 -23.53 22.38
CA LYS A 6 0.17 -22.68 21.18
C LYS A 6 0.68 -23.42 19.94
N VAL A 7 1.57 -24.40 20.14
CA VAL A 7 2.11 -25.23 19.04
C VAL A 7 1.08 -26.26 18.57
N ILE A 8 0.25 -26.77 19.48
CA ILE A 8 -0.82 -27.74 19.16
C ILE A 8 -1.90 -27.08 18.28
N GLY A 9 -2.22 -25.79 18.50
CA GLY A 9 -3.18 -25.06 17.66
C GLY A 9 -2.73 -24.91 16.19
N LEU A 10 -1.45 -24.72 15.95
CA LEU A 10 -0.89 -24.57 14.59
C LEU A 10 -0.81 -25.93 13.84
N LEU A 11 -0.53 -27.02 14.56
CA LEU A 11 -0.50 -28.37 14.01
C LEU A 11 -1.91 -28.92 13.71
N ILE A 12 -2.94 -28.50 14.44
CA ILE A 12 -4.33 -28.86 14.16
C ILE A 12 -4.84 -28.16 12.89
N LEU A 13 -4.41 -26.92 12.62
CA LEU A 13 -4.69 -26.23 11.35
C LEU A 13 -4.01 -26.89 10.15
N ALA A 14 -2.79 -27.38 10.31
CA ALA A 14 -2.07 -28.10 9.25
C ALA A 14 -2.62 -29.50 8.98
N SER A 15 -3.17 -30.20 9.98
CA SER A 15 -3.82 -31.52 9.82
C SER A 15 -5.27 -31.42 9.35
N ALA A 16 -5.95 -30.30 9.58
CA ALA A 16 -7.28 -30.03 9.03
C ALA A 16 -7.23 -29.77 7.51
N SER A 17 -6.10 -29.34 6.97
CA SER A 17 -5.94 -29.08 5.53
C SER A 17 -6.00 -30.34 4.65
N SER A 18 -5.74 -31.52 5.18
CA SER A 18 -5.88 -32.80 4.44
C SER A 18 -7.29 -33.39 4.49
N ALA A 19 -8.14 -32.95 5.43
CA ALA A 19 -9.54 -33.39 5.57
C ALA A 19 -10.54 -32.37 4.97
N LEU A 20 -10.11 -31.14 4.71
CA LEU A 20 -10.87 -30.06 4.08
C LEU A 20 -10.33 -29.78 2.67
N ALA A 21 -10.01 -30.80 1.91
CA ALA A 21 -9.79 -30.68 0.46
C ALA A 21 -11.13 -30.40 -0.26
N ASP A 22 -11.94 -29.51 0.29
CA ASP A 22 -13.03 -28.88 -0.41
C ASP A 22 -12.41 -27.86 -1.36
N GLN A 23 -12.62 -28.03 -2.67
CA GLN A 23 -12.12 -27.12 -3.73
C GLN A 23 -12.56 -25.66 -3.53
N ASN A 24 -13.38 -25.39 -2.52
CA ASN A 24 -13.99 -24.14 -2.20
C ASN A 24 -13.21 -23.29 -1.18
N LEU A 25 -12.26 -23.87 -0.41
CA LEU A 25 -11.44 -23.16 0.55
C LEU A 25 -10.03 -22.98 0.00
N GLN A 26 -9.60 -21.72 -0.15
CA GLN A 26 -8.23 -21.35 -0.53
C GLN A 26 -7.54 -20.65 0.63
N PHE A 27 -6.28 -20.97 0.84
CA PHE A 27 -5.40 -20.31 1.81
C PHE A 27 -4.39 -19.47 1.07
N HIS A 28 -4.35 -18.18 1.38
CA HIS A 28 -3.44 -17.21 0.80
C HIS A 28 -2.63 -16.53 1.90
N GLY A 29 -1.51 -15.99 1.54
CA GLY A 29 -0.73 -15.24 2.50
C GLY A 29 0.34 -14.37 1.87
N TYR A 30 0.84 -13.48 2.68
CA TYR A 30 2.02 -12.67 2.41
C TYR A 30 2.96 -12.72 3.61
N PHE A 31 4.22 -12.91 3.36
CA PHE A 31 5.25 -12.86 4.39
C PHE A 31 6.47 -12.12 3.84
N ARG A 32 6.92 -11.15 4.61
CA ARG A 32 8.17 -10.43 4.37
C ARG A 32 8.94 -10.32 5.66
N THR A 33 10.24 -10.57 5.61
CA THR A 33 11.14 -10.30 6.72
C THR A 33 12.54 -10.06 6.22
N THR A 34 13.32 -9.30 6.99
CA THR A 34 14.70 -8.98 6.68
C THR A 34 15.58 -9.21 7.90
N LEU A 35 16.68 -9.94 7.69
CA LEU A 35 17.81 -10.01 8.60
C LEU A 35 18.93 -9.12 8.02
N GLY A 36 18.93 -7.85 8.40
CA GLY A 36 19.87 -6.85 7.90
C GLY A 36 20.72 -6.23 9.01
N LEU A 37 21.95 -5.97 8.69
CA LEU A 37 22.93 -5.35 9.58
C LEU A 37 23.47 -4.05 8.98
N SER A 38 23.76 -3.10 9.86
CA SER A 38 24.26 -1.78 9.54
C SER A 38 25.10 -1.29 10.73
N GLU A 39 26.42 -1.13 10.56
CA GLU A 39 27.36 -0.74 11.63
C GLU A 39 27.22 -1.58 12.93
N GLY A 40 27.03 -2.90 12.79
CA GLY A 40 26.84 -3.81 13.93
C GLY A 40 25.48 -3.70 14.64
N ARG A 41 24.53 -2.97 14.07
CA ARG A 41 23.15 -2.78 14.55
C ARG A 41 22.16 -3.37 13.56
N HIS A 42 20.88 -3.41 13.92
CA HIS A 42 19.82 -3.67 12.97
C HIS A 42 19.80 -2.59 11.88
N GLN A 43 19.59 -3.01 10.63
CA GLN A 43 19.54 -2.06 9.53
C GLN A 43 18.41 -1.05 9.73
N PRO A 44 18.64 0.24 9.42
CA PRO A 44 17.58 1.25 9.33
C PRO A 44 16.90 1.20 7.96
N ALA A 45 15.78 1.90 7.81
CA ALA A 45 15.24 2.22 6.51
C ALA A 45 15.88 3.50 5.95
N PHE A 46 16.31 3.46 4.70
CA PHE A 46 16.74 4.64 3.96
C PHE A 46 15.54 5.22 3.22
N GLN A 47 14.92 6.25 3.80
CA GLN A 47 13.76 6.95 3.25
C GLN A 47 13.94 8.45 3.38
N ALA A 48 13.61 9.20 2.34
CA ALA A 48 13.61 10.66 2.38
C ALA A 48 12.50 11.15 3.33
N PRO A 49 12.83 12.00 4.32
CA PRO A 49 11.83 12.62 5.19
C PRO A 49 10.85 13.42 4.33
N GLY A 50 9.62 13.04 4.36
CA GLY A 50 8.65 13.67 3.51
C GLY A 50 8.24 12.83 2.29
N ALA A 51 8.96 11.80 1.86
CA ALA A 51 8.53 10.86 0.84
C ALA A 51 7.45 9.89 1.35
N ASN A 52 6.44 9.58 0.54
CA ASN A 52 5.36 8.67 0.95
C ASN A 52 5.80 7.22 1.04
N SER A 53 6.88 6.87 0.36
CA SER A 53 7.40 5.50 0.29
C SER A 53 8.92 5.51 0.06
N LYS A 54 9.50 4.33 -0.08
CA LYS A 54 10.93 4.12 -0.28
C LYS A 54 11.18 2.95 -1.23
N TYR A 55 12.32 2.94 -1.91
CA TYR A 55 12.74 1.79 -2.71
C TYR A 55 13.04 0.58 -1.82
N ARG A 56 12.44 -0.58 -2.16
CA ARG A 56 12.25 -1.72 -1.25
C ARG A 56 13.42 -2.69 -1.15
N LEU A 57 14.13 -2.95 -2.26
CA LEU A 57 15.15 -4.00 -2.28
C LEU A 57 16.22 -3.73 -1.24
N GLY A 58 16.39 -4.66 -0.28
CA GLY A 58 17.34 -4.51 0.82
C GLY A 58 17.07 -3.31 1.75
N ASN A 59 15.82 -2.83 1.83
CA ASN A 59 15.48 -1.62 2.57
C ASN A 59 14.14 -1.74 3.34
N GLU A 60 13.78 -2.96 3.71
CA GLU A 60 12.56 -3.24 4.50
C GLU A 60 12.94 -3.97 5.78
N PRO A 61 13.40 -3.22 6.79
CA PRO A 61 13.90 -3.80 8.04
C PRO A 61 12.80 -4.30 8.98
N ASP A 62 11.59 -4.31 8.55
CA ASP A 62 10.39 -4.77 9.24
C ASP A 62 10.04 -6.22 8.89
N THR A 63 9.11 -6.79 9.64
CA THR A 63 8.47 -8.06 9.33
C THR A 63 6.97 -7.85 9.18
N THR A 64 6.41 -8.38 8.09
CA THR A 64 4.97 -8.37 7.81
C THR A 64 4.49 -9.79 7.57
N LEU A 65 3.37 -10.14 8.16
CA LEU A 65 2.69 -11.42 7.96
C LEU A 65 1.21 -11.17 7.71
N GLU A 66 0.68 -11.71 6.62
CA GLU A 66 -0.75 -11.73 6.32
C GLU A 66 -1.17 -13.17 6.05
N LEU A 67 -2.22 -13.64 6.74
CA LEU A 67 -2.79 -14.98 6.58
C LEU A 67 -4.25 -14.84 6.19
N ALA A 68 -4.62 -15.28 4.99
CA ALA A 68 -5.93 -15.09 4.43
C ALA A 68 -6.61 -16.42 4.07
N PHE A 69 -7.90 -16.50 4.37
CA PHE A 69 -8.79 -17.60 4.03
C PHE A 69 -9.88 -17.08 3.09
N ASP A 70 -10.00 -17.69 1.93
CA ASP A 70 -11.01 -17.41 0.90
C ASP A 70 -11.87 -18.65 0.74
N TYR A 71 -13.13 -18.56 1.17
CA TYR A 71 -14.10 -19.64 1.01
C TYR A 71 -15.16 -19.24 -0.02
N ARG A 72 -15.36 -20.08 -1.05
CA ARG A 72 -16.35 -19.87 -2.11
C ARG A 72 -17.39 -20.96 -2.11
N TYR A 73 -18.66 -20.57 -1.97
CA TYR A 73 -19.81 -21.45 -2.05
C TYR A 73 -20.63 -21.18 -3.30
N SER A 74 -20.69 -22.14 -4.20
CA SER A 74 -21.41 -22.01 -5.48
C SER A 74 -22.82 -22.59 -5.46
N GLY A 75 -23.22 -23.33 -4.42
CA GLY A 75 -24.50 -24.03 -4.37
C GLY A 75 -24.59 -25.21 -5.36
N GLU A 76 -25.71 -25.91 -5.36
CA GLU A 76 -26.00 -26.96 -6.36
C GLU A 76 -26.19 -26.31 -7.75
N GLY A 77 -25.35 -26.67 -8.74
CA GLY A 77 -25.36 -26.10 -10.09
C GLY A 77 -24.66 -24.74 -10.24
N GLY A 78 -24.03 -24.21 -9.18
CA GLY A 78 -23.48 -22.86 -9.14
C GLY A 78 -22.30 -22.59 -10.08
N THR A 79 -21.49 -23.58 -10.38
CA THR A 79 -20.31 -23.42 -11.27
C THR A 79 -20.70 -23.11 -12.72
N GLU A 80 -21.82 -23.60 -13.20
CA GLU A 80 -22.33 -23.32 -14.54
C GLU A 80 -22.95 -21.93 -14.68
N SER A 81 -23.51 -21.39 -13.58
CA SER A 81 -24.15 -20.07 -13.56
C SER A 81 -23.19 -18.89 -13.32
N GLY A 82 -21.95 -19.17 -12.94
CA GLY A 82 -20.98 -18.14 -12.49
C GLY A 82 -21.32 -17.52 -11.13
N ARG A 83 -22.38 -17.99 -10.45
CA ARG A 83 -22.82 -17.47 -9.15
C ARG A 83 -22.07 -18.14 -8.01
N TYR A 84 -21.57 -17.34 -7.07
CA TYR A 84 -20.98 -17.84 -5.83
C TYR A 84 -21.08 -16.81 -4.71
N ILE A 85 -21.05 -17.29 -3.48
CA ILE A 85 -20.84 -16.48 -2.29
C ILE A 85 -19.39 -16.67 -1.87
N GLN A 86 -18.67 -15.59 -1.64
CA GLN A 86 -17.30 -15.60 -1.14
C GLN A 86 -17.29 -15.03 0.28
N GLY A 87 -16.76 -15.79 1.23
CA GLY A 87 -16.35 -15.29 2.53
C GLY A 87 -14.84 -15.14 2.56
N PHE A 88 -14.33 -13.95 2.84
CA PHE A 88 -12.90 -13.68 2.93
C PHE A 88 -12.54 -13.16 4.31
N PHE A 89 -11.49 -13.72 4.90
CA PHE A 89 -10.96 -13.31 6.19
C PHE A 89 -9.43 -13.27 6.16
N MET A 90 -8.82 -12.19 6.65
CA MET A 90 -7.37 -12.03 6.72
C MET A 90 -6.94 -11.46 8.07
N LEU A 91 -5.98 -12.15 8.68
CA LEU A 91 -5.21 -11.64 9.81
C LEU A 91 -3.90 -11.04 9.32
N ALA A 92 -3.54 -9.88 9.81
CA ALA A 92 -2.26 -9.24 9.54
C ALA A 92 -1.50 -8.95 10.83
N GLY A 93 -0.19 -9.17 10.80
CA GLY A 93 0.74 -8.80 11.86
C GLY A 93 1.89 -7.99 11.27
N TYR A 94 2.29 -6.95 11.98
CA TYR A 94 3.39 -6.09 11.58
C TYR A 94 4.34 -5.89 12.75
N GLN A 95 5.63 -6.14 12.51
CA GLN A 95 6.71 -5.91 13.47
C GLN A 95 7.62 -4.80 12.94
N PRO A 96 7.61 -3.62 13.57
CA PRO A 96 8.48 -2.53 13.16
C PRO A 96 9.95 -2.83 13.49
N VAL A 97 10.83 -2.07 12.86
CA VAL A 97 12.27 -2.11 13.09
C VAL A 97 12.63 -1.99 14.57
N GLY A 98 13.55 -2.83 15.02
CA GLY A 98 14.10 -2.76 16.37
C GLY A 98 13.24 -3.38 17.47
N ASN A 99 12.07 -3.91 17.14
CA ASN A 99 11.25 -4.68 18.06
C ASN A 99 11.31 -6.18 17.71
N SER A 100 12.31 -6.88 18.20
CA SER A 100 12.59 -8.29 17.85
C SER A 100 11.70 -9.31 18.58
N SER A 101 10.87 -8.89 19.51
CA SER A 101 10.15 -9.80 20.41
C SER A 101 8.64 -9.82 20.25
N ASP A 102 8.07 -8.88 19.49
CA ASP A 102 6.62 -8.74 19.42
C ASP A 102 6.17 -8.33 18.02
N MET A 103 5.40 -9.18 17.35
CA MET A 103 4.73 -8.85 16.08
C MET A 103 3.50 -7.97 16.26
N GLY A 104 3.31 -7.40 17.44
CA GLY A 104 2.09 -6.70 17.77
C GLY A 104 0.90 -7.65 17.90
N THR A 105 -0.27 -7.10 18.23
CA THR A 105 -1.51 -7.86 18.21
C THR A 105 -1.96 -8.01 16.76
N PRO A 106 -2.11 -9.24 16.24
CA PRO A 106 -2.65 -9.43 14.89
C PRO A 106 -4.03 -8.77 14.76
N ASP A 107 -4.21 -8.00 13.70
CA ASP A 107 -5.48 -7.34 13.37
C ASP A 107 -6.22 -8.12 12.27
N ALA A 108 -7.55 -8.12 12.33
CA ALA A 108 -8.40 -8.59 11.25
C ALA A 108 -8.38 -7.54 10.11
N ALA A 109 -7.34 -7.58 9.28
CA ALA A 109 -7.11 -6.59 8.24
C ALA A 109 -8.20 -6.59 7.16
N GLN A 110 -8.76 -7.77 6.86
CA GLN A 110 -9.88 -7.89 5.94
C GLN A 110 -10.89 -8.93 6.46
N PHE A 111 -12.16 -8.61 6.35
CA PHE A 111 -13.26 -9.56 6.49
C PHE A 111 -14.47 -9.04 5.72
N TYR A 112 -14.87 -9.76 4.68
CA TYR A 112 -16.00 -9.37 3.87
C TYR A 112 -16.73 -10.59 3.27
N ILE A 113 -17.97 -10.34 2.85
CA ILE A 113 -18.76 -11.29 2.07
C ILE A 113 -19.03 -10.65 0.70
N LYS A 114 -18.90 -11.46 -0.35
CA LYS A 114 -19.23 -11.08 -1.73
C LYS A 114 -20.27 -12.04 -2.31
N PHE A 115 -21.27 -11.51 -2.97
CA PHE A 115 -22.30 -12.20 -3.74
C PHE A 115 -22.04 -11.94 -5.22
N ALA A 116 -21.40 -12.90 -5.87
CA ALA A 116 -21.06 -12.78 -7.29
C ALA A 116 -22.26 -13.11 -8.16
N GLN A 117 -22.70 -12.18 -8.99
CA GLN A 117 -23.74 -12.33 -10.03
C GLN A 117 -25.12 -12.80 -9.52
N TYR A 118 -25.47 -12.56 -8.25
CA TYR A 118 -26.77 -12.97 -7.70
C TYR A 118 -27.93 -12.12 -8.18
N LEU A 119 -27.73 -10.82 -8.36
CA LEU A 119 -28.77 -9.86 -8.74
C LEU A 119 -28.63 -9.34 -10.18
N GLY A 120 -27.63 -9.82 -10.93
CA GLY A 120 -27.32 -9.38 -12.29
C GLY A 120 -25.86 -9.63 -12.65
N PRO A 121 -25.38 -9.09 -13.77
CA PRO A 121 -24.00 -9.27 -14.23
C PRO A 121 -23.01 -8.35 -13.45
N PHE A 122 -23.08 -8.38 -12.14
CA PHE A 122 -22.23 -7.61 -11.22
C PHE A 122 -22.12 -8.33 -9.88
N ASP A 123 -21.11 -7.97 -9.10
CA ASP A 123 -20.84 -8.49 -7.76
C ASP A 123 -21.26 -7.47 -6.71
N LEU A 124 -21.87 -7.94 -5.61
CA LEU A 124 -22.11 -7.13 -4.42
C LEU A 124 -21.22 -7.61 -3.28
N TRP A 125 -20.71 -6.67 -2.48
CA TRP A 125 -19.89 -6.99 -1.33
C TRP A 125 -20.20 -6.08 -0.13
N VAL A 126 -19.93 -6.58 1.06
CA VAL A 126 -20.00 -5.83 2.30
C VAL A 126 -18.94 -6.34 3.27
N GLY A 127 -18.29 -5.42 3.97
CA GLY A 127 -17.27 -5.70 4.98
C GLY A 127 -16.05 -4.81 4.85
N ARG A 128 -14.98 -5.22 5.52
CA ARG A 128 -13.68 -4.54 5.53
C ARG A 128 -12.75 -5.21 4.53
N ARG A 129 -12.22 -4.44 3.56
CA ARG A 129 -11.34 -5.02 2.53
C ARG A 129 -10.36 -4.01 1.95
N TYR A 130 -9.25 -4.51 1.42
CA TYR A 130 -8.36 -3.75 0.54
C TYR A 130 -9.03 -3.59 -0.83
N TYR A 131 -9.74 -2.49 -1.01
CA TYR A 131 -10.59 -2.29 -2.17
C TYR A 131 -9.81 -1.85 -3.39
N GLN A 132 -9.60 -2.78 -4.34
CA GLN A 132 -8.94 -2.51 -5.63
C GLN A 132 -7.71 -1.60 -5.49
N ARG A 133 -6.85 -1.97 -4.57
CA ARG A 133 -5.63 -1.26 -4.21
C ARG A 133 -4.64 -1.26 -5.37
N MET A 134 -4.01 -0.12 -5.65
CA MET A 134 -3.08 0.09 -6.76
C MET A 134 -1.76 0.67 -6.25
N ASP A 135 -0.64 0.06 -6.66
CA ASP A 135 0.69 0.42 -6.19
C ASP A 135 1.76 0.37 -7.27
N ILE A 136 2.91 0.93 -6.95
CA ILE A 136 4.17 0.76 -7.67
C ILE A 136 5.06 -0.16 -6.84
N HIS A 137 5.33 -1.36 -7.32
CA HIS A 137 5.94 -2.42 -6.53
C HIS A 137 7.36 -2.09 -6.03
N ILE A 138 8.26 -1.49 -6.86
CA ILE A 138 9.66 -1.31 -6.45
C ILE A 138 9.87 -0.25 -5.37
N ASN A 139 8.93 0.69 -5.22
CA ASN A 139 9.02 1.71 -4.17
C ASN A 139 7.88 1.64 -3.14
N ASP A 140 6.99 0.61 -3.21
CA ASP A 140 5.88 0.41 -2.28
C ASP A 140 4.92 1.62 -2.18
N HIS A 141 4.75 2.33 -3.30
CA HIS A 141 3.89 3.49 -3.34
C HIS A 141 2.47 3.15 -3.75
N PHE A 142 1.55 3.19 -2.78
CA PHE A 142 0.13 2.98 -3.02
C PHE A 142 -0.53 4.29 -3.44
N TRP A 143 -0.73 4.47 -4.74
CA TRP A 143 -1.32 5.69 -5.28
C TRP A 143 -2.87 5.71 -5.26
N LEU A 144 -3.51 4.54 -5.19
CA LEU A 144 -4.95 4.42 -4.97
C LEU A 144 -5.22 3.30 -3.97
N ASN A 145 -5.67 3.67 -2.77
CA ASN A 145 -5.80 2.75 -1.65
C ASN A 145 -7.00 3.11 -0.76
N VAL A 146 -8.18 3.04 -1.33
CA VAL A 146 -9.44 3.31 -0.65
C VAL A 146 -9.84 2.09 0.21
N GLY A 147 -10.41 2.33 1.37
CA GLY A 147 -10.96 1.27 2.23
C GLY A 147 -9.93 0.55 3.11
N GLN A 148 -8.67 1.00 3.13
CA GLN A 148 -7.68 0.40 4.02
C GLN A 148 -7.84 0.85 5.48
N GLY A 149 -7.33 0.03 6.39
CA GLY A 149 -7.40 0.27 7.83
C GLY A 149 -8.70 -0.28 8.43
N SER A 150 -9.24 0.38 9.44
CA SER A 150 -10.45 -0.07 10.15
C SER A 150 -11.76 0.27 9.44
N HIS A 151 -11.74 0.42 8.11
CA HIS A 151 -12.87 0.95 7.38
C HIS A 151 -13.75 -0.16 6.81
N VAL A 152 -15.01 -0.14 7.19
CA VAL A 152 -16.05 -1.03 6.66
C VAL A 152 -16.75 -0.34 5.51
N GLY A 153 -17.02 -1.08 4.44
CA GLY A 153 -17.71 -0.59 3.27
C GLY A 153 -18.69 -1.59 2.69
N ALA A 154 -19.40 -1.16 1.69
CA ALA A 154 -20.23 -1.98 0.83
C ALA A 154 -20.15 -1.44 -0.60
N GLY A 155 -20.30 -2.33 -1.58
CA GLY A 155 -20.21 -1.89 -2.96
C GLY A 155 -20.72 -2.88 -3.97
N MET A 156 -20.75 -2.41 -5.20
CA MET A 156 -21.03 -3.15 -6.42
C MET A 156 -19.79 -3.10 -7.31
N GLU A 157 -19.38 -4.22 -7.85
CA GLU A 157 -18.21 -4.36 -8.72
C GLU A 157 -18.58 -5.02 -10.05
N ASP A 158 -17.78 -4.72 -11.08
CA ASP A 158 -17.81 -5.36 -12.39
C ASP A 158 -19.15 -5.25 -13.13
N LEU A 159 -19.98 -4.24 -12.85
CA LEU A 159 -21.19 -3.99 -13.64
C LEU A 159 -20.78 -3.70 -15.08
N VAL A 160 -21.30 -4.50 -16.00
CA VAL A 160 -20.97 -4.43 -17.44
C VAL A 160 -21.61 -3.20 -18.09
N LEU A 161 -20.80 -2.29 -18.62
CA LEU A 161 -21.21 -1.15 -19.43
C LEU A 161 -20.57 -1.24 -20.83
N GLY A 162 -21.16 -1.98 -21.73
CA GLY A 162 -20.55 -2.30 -23.01
C GLY A 162 -19.25 -3.07 -22.81
N SER A 163 -18.12 -2.53 -23.25
CA SER A 163 -16.78 -3.09 -23.01
C SER A 163 -16.16 -2.70 -21.68
N ALA A 164 -16.68 -1.66 -21.02
CA ALA A 164 -16.18 -1.16 -19.74
C ALA A 164 -16.79 -1.88 -18.53
N ARG A 165 -16.26 -1.57 -17.34
CA ARG A 165 -16.76 -2.04 -16.03
C ARG A 165 -16.99 -0.85 -15.12
N LEU A 166 -18.13 -0.84 -14.44
CA LEU A 166 -18.47 0.15 -13.43
C LEU A 166 -18.41 -0.48 -12.05
N ASP A 167 -17.73 0.20 -11.14
CA ASP A 167 -17.68 -0.13 -9.72
C ASP A 167 -18.14 1.07 -8.90
N LEU A 168 -18.88 0.81 -7.84
CA LEU A 168 -19.37 1.79 -6.88
C LEU A 168 -19.19 1.24 -5.47
N ALA A 169 -18.60 2.02 -4.58
CA ALA A 169 -18.44 1.64 -3.18
C ALA A 169 -18.68 2.81 -2.25
N LEU A 170 -19.17 2.50 -1.04
CA LEU A 170 -19.32 3.42 0.07
C LEU A 170 -18.53 2.89 1.26
N PHE A 171 -17.72 3.74 1.90
CA PHE A 171 -16.93 3.42 3.08
C PHE A 171 -17.31 4.33 4.24
N ASN A 172 -17.35 3.73 5.44
CA ASN A 172 -17.30 4.47 6.69
C ASN A 172 -15.86 4.52 7.17
N TYR A 173 -15.34 5.73 7.40
CA TYR A 173 -14.04 5.97 8.00
C TYR A 173 -14.22 6.36 9.46
N GLU A 174 -13.36 5.80 10.29
CA GLU A 174 -13.25 6.13 11.71
C GLU A 174 -11.82 6.60 11.97
N ASP A 175 -11.68 7.77 12.56
CA ASP A 175 -10.40 8.30 13.04
C ASP A 175 -10.46 8.31 14.57
N PRO A 176 -9.92 7.27 15.23
CA PRO A 176 -9.95 7.17 16.69
C PRO A 176 -8.92 8.07 17.35
N ASP A 177 -9.11 8.34 18.63
CA ASP A 177 -8.18 9.06 19.49
C ASP A 177 -7.91 10.52 19.04
N VAL A 178 -8.87 11.12 18.34
CA VAL A 178 -8.79 12.52 17.94
C VAL A 178 -8.99 13.42 19.17
N VAL A 179 -8.08 14.38 19.35
CA VAL A 179 -8.13 15.32 20.47
C VAL A 179 -9.32 16.28 20.30
N SER A 180 -10.15 16.41 21.32
CA SER A 180 -11.28 17.32 21.30
C SER A 180 -10.81 18.77 21.23
N GLN A 181 -11.41 19.56 20.34
CA GLN A 181 -11.17 21.01 20.25
C GLN A 181 -11.89 21.79 21.34
N VAL A 182 -12.91 21.20 21.98
CA VAL A 182 -13.65 21.79 23.09
C VAL A 182 -12.92 21.56 24.43
N ASN A 183 -12.40 20.33 24.60
CA ASN A 183 -11.65 19.95 25.81
C ASN A 183 -10.41 19.13 25.41
N PRO A 184 -9.22 19.75 25.28
CA PRO A 184 -8.01 19.04 24.85
C PRO A 184 -7.53 17.88 25.74
N ALA A 185 -8.12 17.72 26.92
CA ALA A 185 -7.85 16.58 27.79
C ALA A 185 -8.66 15.32 27.41
N GLU A 186 -9.60 15.45 26.48
CA GLU A 186 -10.45 14.37 26.01
C GLU A 186 -10.12 14.00 24.57
N THR A 187 -10.29 12.73 24.24
CA THR A 187 -10.20 12.22 22.88
C THR A 187 -11.52 11.53 22.50
N GLY A 188 -11.77 11.41 21.20
CA GLY A 188 -12.93 10.71 20.67
C GLY A 188 -12.68 10.21 19.27
N THR A 189 -13.71 9.67 18.64
CA THR A 189 -13.65 9.13 17.27
C THR A 189 -14.43 10.04 16.33
N LEU A 190 -13.75 10.55 15.29
CA LEU A 190 -14.42 11.22 14.19
C LEU A 190 -14.87 10.21 13.15
N HIS A 191 -16.09 10.40 12.66
CA HIS A 191 -16.69 9.55 11.61
C HIS A 191 -16.82 10.33 10.31
N SER A 192 -16.41 9.69 9.22
CA SER A 192 -16.59 10.25 7.89
C SER A 192 -16.99 9.16 6.89
N ARG A 193 -17.47 9.57 5.73
CA ARG A 193 -17.91 8.67 4.66
C ARG A 193 -17.19 9.01 3.38
N LEU A 194 -16.93 8.00 2.56
CA LEU A 194 -16.38 8.17 1.24
C LEU A 194 -17.16 7.34 0.24
N LEU A 195 -17.61 8.00 -0.83
CA LEU A 195 -18.16 7.38 -2.04
C LEU A 195 -17.02 7.24 -3.05
N ASP A 196 -16.83 6.04 -3.60
CA ASP A 196 -15.85 5.71 -4.63
C ASP A 196 -16.57 5.21 -5.88
N LEU A 197 -16.28 5.80 -7.03
CA LEU A 197 -16.82 5.45 -8.33
C LEU A 197 -15.67 5.22 -9.30
N ARG A 198 -15.67 4.07 -9.99
CA ARG A 198 -14.67 3.74 -11.01
C ARG A 198 -15.32 3.25 -12.28
N VAL A 199 -14.82 3.74 -13.42
CA VAL A 199 -15.10 3.14 -14.73
C VAL A 199 -13.80 2.60 -15.26
N ARG A 200 -13.73 1.26 -15.40
CA ARG A 200 -12.49 0.55 -15.73
C ARG A 200 -12.59 -0.15 -17.08
N LYS A 201 -11.42 -0.48 -17.64
CA LYS A 201 -11.26 -1.26 -18.86
C LYS A 201 -11.94 -0.63 -20.08
N ILE A 202 -11.97 0.70 -20.17
CA ILE A 202 -12.43 1.40 -21.37
C ILE A 202 -11.37 1.17 -22.46
N PRO A 203 -11.66 0.44 -23.55
CA PRO A 203 -10.63 0.10 -24.53
C PRO A 203 -10.25 1.34 -25.35
N LEU A 204 -8.97 1.53 -25.56
CA LEU A 204 -8.37 2.51 -26.46
C LEU A 204 -7.50 1.75 -27.49
N GLY A 205 -8.17 1.05 -28.40
CA GLY A 205 -7.51 0.11 -29.33
C GLY A 205 -7.19 -1.24 -28.65
N ASP A 206 -6.24 -1.98 -29.23
CA ASP A 206 -5.96 -3.36 -28.83
C ASP A 206 -4.99 -3.48 -27.67
N THR A 207 -4.23 -2.43 -27.38
CA THR A 207 -3.09 -2.47 -26.44
C THR A 207 -3.23 -1.55 -25.25
N MET A 208 -4.30 -0.75 -25.20
CA MET A 208 -4.49 0.26 -24.15
C MET A 208 -5.89 0.20 -23.53
N GLN A 209 -5.98 0.45 -22.24
CA GLN A 209 -7.22 0.57 -21.49
C GLN A 209 -7.18 1.82 -20.60
N LEU A 210 -8.16 2.69 -20.76
CA LEU A 210 -8.37 3.83 -19.88
C LEU A 210 -9.23 3.40 -18.68
N ASN A 211 -8.85 3.86 -17.52
CA ASN A 211 -9.62 3.74 -16.29
C ASN A 211 -9.80 5.13 -15.67
N THR A 212 -10.93 5.36 -15.04
CA THR A 212 -11.24 6.63 -14.39
C THR A 212 -11.74 6.40 -12.98
N TRP A 213 -11.52 7.38 -12.12
CA TRP A 213 -11.91 7.35 -10.72
C TRP A 213 -12.45 8.70 -10.28
N LEU A 214 -13.54 8.65 -9.51
CA LEU A 214 -14.11 9.79 -8.81
C LEU A 214 -14.40 9.38 -7.37
N SER A 215 -14.21 10.28 -6.44
CA SER A 215 -14.62 10.09 -5.04
C SER A 215 -15.21 11.36 -4.45
N TYR A 216 -16.08 11.16 -3.47
CA TYR A 216 -16.60 12.23 -2.63
C TYR A 216 -16.53 11.80 -1.17
N ALA A 217 -15.93 12.63 -0.34
CA ALA A 217 -15.77 12.40 1.08
C ALA A 217 -16.55 13.44 1.87
N GLN A 218 -17.18 13.03 2.97
CA GLN A 218 -17.93 13.91 3.87
C GLN A 218 -17.73 13.49 5.31
N ARG A 219 -17.46 14.48 6.18
CA ARG A 219 -17.51 14.38 7.62
C ARG A 219 -18.58 15.35 8.14
N PRO A 220 -19.61 14.87 8.87
CA PRO A 220 -20.58 15.76 9.50
C PRO A 220 -19.91 16.58 10.64
N GLU A 221 -20.57 17.65 11.05
CA GLU A 221 -20.20 18.39 12.27
C GLU A 221 -20.22 17.47 13.49
N ASP A 222 -19.18 17.52 14.31
CA ASP A 222 -19.14 16.89 15.63
C ASP A 222 -19.07 17.97 16.71
N LYS A 223 -20.21 18.25 17.35
CA LYS A 223 -20.32 19.28 18.38
C LYS A 223 -19.67 18.88 19.71
N ILE A 224 -19.53 17.58 19.96
CA ILE A 224 -18.93 17.07 21.21
C ILE A 224 -17.42 17.28 21.16
N LEU A 225 -16.82 16.93 20.04
CA LEU A 225 -15.39 17.10 19.82
C LEU A 225 -15.02 18.50 19.28
N GLY A 226 -16.01 19.30 18.86
CA GLY A 226 -15.81 20.67 18.37
C GLY A 226 -15.34 20.75 16.92
N TYR A 227 -15.53 19.71 16.12
CA TYR A 227 -15.14 19.70 14.73
C TYR A 227 -16.28 20.13 13.82
N ARG A 228 -16.02 21.07 12.92
CA ARG A 228 -16.97 21.48 11.87
C ARG A 228 -17.16 20.39 10.83
N SER A 229 -18.24 20.49 10.07
CA SER A 229 -18.43 19.64 8.88
C SER A 229 -17.34 19.93 7.83
N GLU A 230 -16.86 18.89 7.19
CA GLU A 230 -15.86 18.97 6.11
C GLU A 230 -16.26 18.06 4.96
N ASP A 231 -15.89 18.45 3.75
CA ASP A 231 -16.07 17.63 2.57
C ASP A 231 -14.81 17.64 1.67
N GLY A 232 -14.82 16.81 0.67
CA GLY A 232 -13.74 16.74 -0.29
C GLY A 232 -14.08 15.83 -1.46
N TYR A 233 -13.32 15.97 -2.52
CA TYR A 233 -13.45 15.11 -3.70
C TYR A 233 -12.10 14.67 -4.24
N GLY A 234 -12.12 13.53 -4.91
CA GLY A 234 -11.00 13.03 -5.69
C GLY A 234 -11.45 12.74 -7.12
N ALA A 235 -10.54 12.95 -8.06
CA ALA A 235 -10.71 12.58 -9.44
C ALA A 235 -9.39 12.11 -10.02
N GLY A 236 -9.42 11.12 -10.91
CA GLY A 236 -8.23 10.64 -11.55
C GLY A 236 -8.51 9.72 -12.73
N ALA A 237 -7.43 9.44 -13.44
CA ALA A 237 -7.44 8.49 -14.53
C ALA A 237 -6.10 7.78 -14.59
N TRP A 238 -6.12 6.55 -15.10
CA TRP A 238 -4.90 5.85 -15.45
C TRP A 238 -5.07 5.07 -16.73
N LEU A 239 -3.95 4.95 -17.43
CA LEU A 239 -3.86 4.26 -18.70
C LEU A 239 -2.99 3.02 -18.53
N ASP A 240 -3.60 1.84 -18.66
CA ASP A 240 -2.89 0.58 -18.73
C ASP A 240 -2.54 0.27 -20.17
N MET A 241 -1.26 0.00 -20.43
CA MET A 241 -0.72 -0.22 -21.76
C MET A 241 0.05 -1.54 -21.81
N LYS A 242 -0.04 -2.25 -22.93
CA LYS A 242 0.69 -3.50 -23.16
C LYS A 242 1.35 -3.48 -24.54
N PHE A 243 2.67 -3.56 -24.57
CA PHE A 243 3.48 -3.53 -25.79
C PHE A 243 4.41 -4.75 -25.82
N GLY A 244 3.99 -5.83 -26.48
CA GLY A 244 4.75 -7.08 -26.51
C GLY A 244 4.94 -7.64 -25.10
N ASN A 245 6.18 -7.64 -24.61
CA ASN A 245 6.58 -8.11 -23.28
C ASN A 245 6.69 -6.99 -22.22
N ALA A 246 6.27 -5.80 -22.55
CA ALA A 246 6.21 -4.66 -21.63
C ALA A 246 4.75 -4.34 -21.23
N THR A 247 4.56 -3.98 -19.97
CA THR A 247 3.33 -3.38 -19.42
C THR A 247 3.67 -2.06 -18.80
N ASP A 248 2.83 -1.06 -19.02
CA ASP A 248 3.04 0.27 -18.49
C ASP A 248 1.72 0.84 -17.94
N THR A 249 1.80 1.55 -16.83
CA THR A 249 0.67 2.26 -16.22
C THR A 249 1.05 3.71 -15.99
N LEU A 250 0.34 4.63 -16.65
CA LEU A 250 0.47 6.06 -16.46
C LEU A 250 -0.74 6.57 -15.68
N VAL A 251 -0.50 7.30 -14.59
CA VAL A 251 -1.52 7.73 -13.63
C VAL A 251 -1.52 9.24 -13.46
N ALA A 252 -2.71 9.84 -13.37
CA ALA A 252 -2.89 11.22 -12.94
C ALA A 252 -4.08 11.31 -11.96
N LEU A 253 -3.84 11.82 -10.75
CA LEU A 253 -4.82 11.96 -9.68
C LEU A 253 -4.82 13.38 -9.12
N HIS A 254 -6.02 13.86 -8.78
CA HIS A 254 -6.21 15.07 -8.01
C HIS A 254 -7.17 14.82 -6.86
N ARG A 255 -6.85 15.33 -5.69
CA ARG A 255 -7.70 15.28 -4.49
C ARG A 255 -7.80 16.65 -3.87
N ARG A 256 -8.91 16.93 -3.21
CA ARG A 256 -9.13 18.19 -2.51
C ARG A 256 -9.95 17.97 -1.25
N GLY A 257 -9.73 18.84 -0.25
CA GLY A 257 -10.46 18.80 1.00
C GLY A 257 -10.23 17.51 1.77
N LEU A 258 -11.28 16.99 2.36
CA LEU A 258 -11.23 15.76 3.16
C LEU A 258 -10.71 14.54 2.38
N SER A 259 -10.87 14.50 1.04
CA SER A 259 -10.34 13.41 0.21
C SER A 259 -8.81 13.33 0.16
N VAL A 260 -8.09 14.39 0.53
CA VAL A 260 -6.61 14.37 0.61
C VAL A 260 -6.16 13.44 1.72
N VAL A 261 -6.90 13.36 2.82
CA VAL A 261 -6.55 12.55 4.00
C VAL A 261 -7.14 11.15 3.95
N GLN A 262 -8.21 10.96 3.20
CA GLN A 262 -8.85 9.67 3.03
C GLN A 262 -8.29 8.95 1.82
N GLY A 263 -7.71 7.79 2.00
CA GLY A 263 -7.17 6.97 0.92
C GLY A 263 -5.67 7.13 0.70
N ASP A 264 -4.94 7.76 1.62
CA ASP A 264 -3.50 7.68 1.68
C ASP A 264 -3.06 6.59 2.64
N PHE A 265 -2.48 5.52 2.10
CA PHE A 265 -2.02 4.37 2.89
C PHE A 265 -0.90 4.72 3.85
N ASN A 266 0.06 5.49 3.40
CA ASN A 266 1.24 5.77 4.21
C ASN A 266 0.93 6.73 5.34
N GLY A 267 -0.40 6.94 5.54
CA GLY A 267 -0.92 7.50 6.79
C GLY A 267 -0.07 8.64 7.26
N ARG A 268 0.40 9.45 6.31
CA ARG A 268 0.84 10.71 6.79
C ARG A 268 -0.36 11.26 7.41
N PRO A 269 -0.23 11.32 8.70
CA PRO A 269 -1.33 11.83 9.44
C PRO A 269 -1.38 13.28 9.07
N VAL A 270 -2.01 13.47 8.01
CA VAL A 270 -2.82 14.58 8.01
C VAL A 270 -3.99 14.19 8.90
N ARG A 271 -3.63 13.63 10.04
CA ARG A 271 -4.56 13.28 11.08
C ARG A 271 -5.12 14.55 11.62
N GLU A 272 -6.39 14.57 11.85
CA GLU A 272 -7.10 15.62 12.54
C GLU A 272 -6.45 15.99 13.89
N ASN A 273 -5.70 15.07 14.50
CA ASN A 273 -4.98 15.27 15.76
C ASN A 273 -3.69 16.11 15.65
N LEU A 274 -3.32 16.62 14.47
CA LEU A 274 -2.27 17.64 14.36
C LEU A 274 -2.72 19.03 14.84
N GLY A 275 -3.86 19.11 15.48
CA GLY A 275 -4.36 20.28 16.17
C GLY A 275 -5.41 21.07 15.39
N PRO A 276 -6.00 22.08 16.03
CA PRO A 276 -7.13 22.86 15.48
C PRO A 276 -6.75 23.77 14.30
N ALA A 277 -5.48 23.86 13.95
CA ALA A 277 -4.97 24.82 12.96
C ALA A 277 -5.06 24.32 11.51
N ARG A 278 -5.64 23.13 11.25
CA ARG A 278 -5.71 22.60 9.91
C ARG A 278 -6.95 23.07 9.16
N ASP A 279 -6.75 23.73 8.03
CA ASP A 279 -7.84 24.09 7.11
C ASP A 279 -7.91 23.10 5.94
N LEU A 280 -8.76 22.08 6.06
CA LEU A 280 -8.98 21.09 5.02
C LEU A 280 -9.55 21.68 3.73
N ASN A 281 -10.21 22.85 3.76
CA ASN A 281 -10.69 23.49 2.53
C ASN A 281 -9.53 23.91 1.62
N ASN A 282 -8.35 24.17 2.19
CA ASN A 282 -7.14 24.50 1.45
C ASN A 282 -6.30 23.26 1.09
N ALA A 283 -6.63 22.09 1.67
CA ALA A 283 -5.92 20.87 1.36
C ALA A 283 -6.16 20.44 -0.10
N ALA A 284 -5.10 20.12 -0.81
CA ALA A 284 -5.14 19.65 -2.19
C ALA A 284 -3.95 18.73 -2.48
N MET A 285 -4.13 17.79 -3.39
CA MET A 285 -3.05 16.91 -3.84
C MET A 285 -3.16 16.70 -5.35
N LEU A 286 -2.03 16.85 -6.04
CA LEU A 286 -1.84 16.42 -7.42
C LEU A 286 -0.77 15.33 -7.44
N GLU A 287 -1.06 14.23 -8.12
CA GLU A 287 -0.12 13.14 -8.29
C GLU A 287 -0.10 12.66 -9.74
N ILE A 288 1.10 12.51 -10.28
CA ILE A 288 1.36 11.90 -11.58
C ILE A 288 2.43 10.84 -11.35
N ASN A 289 2.16 9.62 -11.77
CA ASN A 289 3.14 8.55 -11.68
C ASN A 289 3.13 7.65 -12.92
N ASN A 290 4.22 6.92 -13.10
CA ASN A 290 4.40 5.95 -14.17
C ASN A 290 5.10 4.70 -13.63
N ASN A 291 4.65 3.55 -14.08
CA ASN A 291 5.17 2.24 -13.69
C ASN A 291 5.29 1.34 -14.92
N LEU A 292 6.50 1.23 -15.46
CA LEU A 292 6.81 0.36 -16.60
C LEU A 292 7.47 -0.93 -16.10
N THR A 293 6.92 -2.08 -16.50
CA THR A 293 7.54 -3.40 -16.28
C THR A 293 7.81 -4.06 -17.62
N LEU A 294 9.03 -4.54 -17.83
CA LEU A 294 9.44 -5.31 -18.99
C LEU A 294 9.92 -6.68 -18.53
N GLN A 295 9.48 -7.74 -19.22
CA GLN A 295 9.80 -9.12 -18.87
C GLN A 295 10.26 -9.90 -20.10
N SER A 296 11.42 -10.54 -20.00
CA SER A 296 11.88 -11.58 -20.94
C SER A 296 12.32 -12.82 -20.16
N ASP A 297 12.77 -13.86 -20.87
CA ASP A 297 13.26 -15.08 -20.23
C ASP A 297 14.64 -14.90 -19.58
N VAL A 298 15.40 -13.89 -20.02
CA VAL A 298 16.78 -13.65 -19.57
C VAL A 298 16.90 -12.46 -18.64
N TYR A 299 16.03 -11.46 -18.79
CA TYR A 299 16.05 -10.26 -17.98
C TYR A 299 14.64 -9.70 -17.75
N ALA A 300 14.52 -8.97 -16.68
CA ALA A 300 13.35 -8.16 -16.40
C ALA A 300 13.78 -6.77 -15.92
N LEU A 301 12.86 -5.81 -16.02
CA LEU A 301 13.09 -4.44 -15.60
C LEU A 301 11.79 -3.86 -15.05
N GLN A 302 11.85 -3.19 -13.91
CA GLN A 302 10.82 -2.23 -13.54
C GLN A 302 11.41 -0.84 -13.44
N PHE A 303 10.70 0.15 -13.98
CA PHE A 303 11.00 1.57 -13.89
C PHE A 303 9.80 2.28 -13.26
N ALA A 304 10.05 3.23 -12.38
CA ALA A 304 9.04 4.00 -11.67
C ALA A 304 9.36 5.48 -11.66
N LEU A 305 8.32 6.30 -11.85
CA LEU A 305 8.36 7.74 -11.63
C LEU A 305 7.18 8.13 -10.75
N VAL A 306 7.41 9.06 -9.81
CA VAL A 306 6.35 9.69 -9.01
C VAL A 306 6.62 11.19 -8.94
N HIS A 307 5.59 11.97 -9.20
CA HIS A 307 5.56 13.40 -8.88
C HIS A 307 4.29 13.66 -8.08
N ARG A 308 4.45 14.05 -6.82
CA ARG A 308 3.34 14.39 -5.92
C ARG A 308 3.55 15.76 -5.31
N GLN A 309 2.54 16.59 -5.45
CA GLN A 309 2.43 17.88 -4.78
C GLN A 309 1.23 17.85 -3.85
N GLU A 310 1.44 18.17 -2.60
CA GLU A 310 0.40 18.21 -1.58
C GLU A 310 0.41 19.57 -0.88
N LYS A 311 -0.74 20.21 -0.80
CA LYS A 311 -1.04 21.26 0.14
C LYS A 311 -1.77 20.61 1.31
N THR A 312 -1.19 20.68 2.50
CA THR A 312 -1.70 19.95 3.65
C THR A 312 -2.84 20.68 4.36
N GLY A 313 -2.98 21.99 4.13
CA GLY A 313 -3.86 22.86 4.90
C GLY A 313 -3.35 23.15 6.32
N ILE A 314 -2.06 22.89 6.58
CA ILE A 314 -1.39 23.18 7.85
C ILE A 314 -0.38 24.29 7.61
N ASP A 315 -0.51 25.39 8.33
CA ASP A 315 0.48 26.46 8.28
C ASP A 315 1.85 25.98 8.78
N GLY A 316 2.87 26.17 7.96
CA GLY A 316 4.23 25.77 8.26
C GLY A 316 5.21 26.96 8.23
N ALA A 317 6.51 26.65 8.35
CA ALA A 317 7.58 27.66 8.43
C ALA A 317 7.68 28.54 7.18
N LYS A 318 7.43 28.00 5.99
CA LYS A 318 7.45 28.70 4.71
C LYS A 318 6.20 28.55 3.87
N GLY A 319 5.29 27.66 4.25
CA GLY A 319 4.08 27.36 3.54
C GLY A 319 3.44 26.06 4.04
N ASP A 320 2.44 25.56 3.33
CA ASP A 320 1.70 24.36 3.66
C ASP A 320 1.99 23.19 2.68
N GLY A 321 2.96 23.39 1.78
CA GLY A 321 3.26 22.48 0.69
C GLY A 321 4.27 21.39 1.03
N ILE A 322 4.06 20.18 0.46
CA ILE A 322 5.06 19.13 0.37
C ILE A 322 5.12 18.67 -1.09
N THR A 323 6.28 18.75 -1.69
CA THR A 323 6.53 18.20 -3.03
C THR A 323 7.48 17.01 -2.91
N TRP A 324 7.05 15.85 -3.42
CA TRP A 324 7.88 14.67 -3.53
C TRP A 324 8.03 14.26 -4.99
N GLN A 325 9.27 14.04 -5.41
CA GLN A 325 9.66 13.53 -6.72
C GLN A 325 10.49 12.27 -6.51
N SER A 326 10.18 11.23 -7.25
CA SER A 326 10.85 9.94 -7.15
C SER A 326 11.10 9.37 -8.54
N ALA A 327 12.29 8.81 -8.73
CA ALA A 327 12.64 8.07 -9.94
C ALA A 327 13.46 6.84 -9.56
N GLY A 328 13.11 5.67 -10.09
CA GLY A 328 13.85 4.46 -9.79
C GLY A 328 13.74 3.39 -10.84
N ILE A 329 14.73 2.50 -10.80
CA ILE A 329 14.88 1.41 -11.76
C ILE A 329 15.37 0.15 -11.05
N ARG A 330 14.80 -1.00 -11.41
CA ARG A 330 15.25 -2.31 -10.93
C ARG A 330 15.40 -3.27 -12.10
N PRO A 331 16.57 -3.32 -12.79
CA PRO A 331 16.92 -4.41 -13.68
C PRO A 331 17.20 -5.70 -12.89
N VAL A 332 16.80 -6.83 -13.48
CA VAL A 332 17.06 -8.19 -12.99
C VAL A 332 17.61 -9.00 -14.14
N TYR A 333 18.73 -9.69 -13.91
CA TYR A 333 19.31 -10.63 -14.87
C TYR A 333 19.23 -12.05 -14.34
N TYR A 334 18.63 -12.95 -15.09
CA TYR A 334 18.43 -14.35 -14.72
C TYR A 334 19.62 -15.19 -15.19
N PHE A 335 20.38 -15.77 -14.26
CA PHE A 335 21.47 -16.71 -14.57
C PHE A 335 20.93 -18.10 -14.90
N SER A 336 19.79 -18.45 -14.29
CA SER A 336 19.06 -19.71 -14.46
C SER A 336 17.59 -19.50 -14.09
N ASP A 337 16.81 -20.57 -14.19
CA ASP A 337 15.38 -20.55 -13.80
C ASP A 337 15.16 -20.22 -12.32
N ILE A 338 16.18 -20.42 -11.47
CA ILE A 338 16.07 -20.26 -10.02
C ILE A 338 17.00 -19.20 -9.41
N THR A 339 17.89 -18.60 -10.19
CA THR A 339 18.87 -17.64 -9.69
C THR A 339 18.97 -16.40 -10.56
N SER A 340 19.09 -15.24 -9.92
CA SER A 340 19.27 -13.94 -10.61
C SER A 340 20.13 -12.98 -9.81
N ALA A 341 20.56 -11.91 -10.48
CA ALA A 341 21.05 -10.70 -9.84
C ALA A 341 20.09 -9.54 -10.12
N ALA A 342 19.84 -8.73 -9.12
CA ALA A 342 19.09 -7.49 -9.23
C ALA A 342 19.95 -6.31 -8.82
N LEU A 343 19.83 -5.21 -9.56
CA LEU A 343 20.30 -3.89 -9.16
C LEU A 343 19.06 -3.02 -8.95
N GLU A 344 19.01 -2.26 -7.88
CA GLU A 344 17.99 -1.21 -7.70
C GLU A 344 18.64 0.11 -7.42
N VAL A 345 18.29 1.11 -8.22
CA VAL A 345 18.69 2.51 -7.99
C VAL A 345 17.42 3.33 -7.82
N GLY A 346 17.31 4.02 -6.69
CA GLY A 346 16.18 4.88 -6.36
C GLY A 346 16.64 6.26 -5.90
N TYR A 347 16.01 7.28 -6.44
CA TYR A 347 16.26 8.68 -6.09
C TYR A 347 14.94 9.31 -5.65
N ASP A 348 14.94 9.87 -4.46
CA ASP A 348 13.82 10.63 -3.89
C ASP A 348 14.29 12.06 -3.60
N GLN A 349 13.52 13.05 -4.02
CA GLN A 349 13.68 14.45 -3.67
C GLN A 349 12.42 14.96 -2.98
N VAL A 350 12.57 15.63 -1.85
CA VAL A 350 11.47 16.22 -1.10
C VAL A 350 11.76 17.69 -0.83
N ASP A 351 10.74 18.51 -1.06
CA ASP A 351 10.66 19.91 -0.64
C ASP A 351 9.47 20.03 0.32
N ASN A 352 9.74 20.31 1.60
CA ASN A 352 8.73 20.37 2.66
C ASN A 352 8.71 21.78 3.27
N GLU A 353 7.77 22.60 2.83
CA GLU A 353 7.59 23.99 3.28
C GLU A 353 7.17 24.07 4.75
N ILE A 354 6.48 23.04 5.28
CA ILE A 354 6.02 23.02 6.67
C ILE A 354 7.20 23.02 7.64
N THR A 355 8.21 22.22 7.33
CA THR A 355 9.41 22.07 8.17
C THR A 355 10.60 22.89 7.68
N ASP A 356 10.43 23.62 6.56
CA ASP A 356 11.51 24.33 5.86
C ASP A 356 12.71 23.45 5.55
N ARG A 357 12.46 22.28 4.94
CA ARG A 357 13.51 21.31 4.60
C ARG A 357 13.41 20.89 3.15
N LYS A 358 14.56 20.86 2.48
CA LYS A 358 14.66 20.40 1.10
C LYS A 358 15.88 19.51 0.94
N GLY A 359 15.68 18.33 0.41
CA GLY A 359 16.79 17.40 0.24
C GLY A 359 16.44 16.21 -0.63
N SER A 360 17.41 15.31 -0.76
CA SER A 360 17.27 14.10 -1.55
C SER A 360 17.89 12.90 -0.85
N VAL A 361 17.46 11.71 -1.24
CA VAL A 361 18.08 10.42 -0.91
C VAL A 361 18.33 9.67 -2.20
N LEU A 362 19.56 9.25 -2.43
CA LEU A 362 19.95 8.28 -3.44
C LEU A 362 20.23 6.96 -2.76
N LYS A 363 19.54 5.90 -3.17
CA LYS A 363 19.72 4.54 -2.67
C LYS A 363 20.11 3.61 -3.81
N GLU A 364 21.10 2.77 -3.57
CA GLU A 364 21.62 1.79 -4.50
C GLU A 364 21.70 0.44 -3.82
N THR A 365 21.16 -0.61 -4.44
CA THR A 365 21.19 -1.98 -3.90
C THR A 365 21.57 -2.97 -4.97
N ILE A 366 22.51 -3.83 -4.66
CA ILE A 366 22.79 -5.06 -5.40
C ILE A 366 22.26 -6.24 -4.59
N ALA A 367 21.60 -7.19 -5.27
CA ALA A 367 21.13 -8.42 -4.65
C ALA A 367 21.36 -9.65 -5.54
N LEU A 368 21.76 -10.75 -4.92
CA LEU A 368 21.67 -12.09 -5.50
C LEU A 368 20.39 -12.74 -4.99
N GLN A 369 19.61 -13.35 -5.90
CA GLN A 369 18.26 -13.81 -5.58
C GLN A 369 18.07 -15.29 -5.92
N LEU A 370 17.30 -15.98 -5.08
CA LEU A 370 16.72 -17.29 -5.36
C LEU A 370 15.20 -17.12 -5.53
N HIS A 371 14.64 -17.76 -6.55
CA HIS A 371 13.22 -17.69 -6.91
C HIS A 371 12.77 -18.96 -7.66
N PRO A 372 11.46 -19.30 -7.72
CA PRO A 372 10.98 -20.54 -8.35
C PRO A 372 10.91 -20.48 -9.87
N GLN A 373 10.99 -19.28 -10.49
CA GLN A 373 10.89 -19.07 -11.93
C GLN A 373 11.49 -17.71 -12.33
N PRO A 374 12.01 -17.53 -13.56
CA PRO A 374 12.64 -16.29 -14.02
C PRO A 374 11.60 -15.23 -14.39
N LYS A 375 10.87 -14.71 -13.37
CA LYS A 375 9.88 -13.64 -13.53
C LYS A 375 10.07 -12.58 -12.46
N PHE A 376 9.84 -11.30 -12.83
CA PHE A 376 10.03 -10.15 -11.93
C PHE A 376 9.20 -10.28 -10.64
N TYR A 377 7.96 -10.75 -10.76
CA TYR A 377 7.05 -10.95 -9.64
C TYR A 377 7.04 -12.38 -9.09
N ALA A 378 8.05 -13.22 -9.44
CA ALA A 378 8.12 -14.56 -8.87
C ALA A 378 8.30 -14.52 -7.35
N ARG A 379 7.55 -15.36 -6.65
CA ARG A 379 7.62 -15.54 -5.21
C ARG A 379 7.49 -17.04 -4.88
N PRO A 380 8.13 -17.55 -3.82
CA PRO A 380 8.99 -16.83 -2.87
C PRO A 380 10.29 -16.32 -3.51
N THR A 381 10.81 -15.21 -3.00
CA THR A 381 12.14 -14.72 -3.36
C THR A 381 12.97 -14.57 -2.08
N LEU A 382 14.17 -15.14 -2.07
CA LEU A 382 15.20 -14.89 -1.06
C LEU A 382 16.31 -14.07 -1.71
N SER A 383 16.61 -12.91 -1.16
CA SER A 383 17.63 -11.98 -1.64
C SER A 383 18.75 -11.86 -0.63
N PHE A 384 20.00 -12.08 -1.03
CA PHE A 384 21.17 -11.59 -0.32
C PHE A 384 21.53 -10.22 -0.91
N PHE A 385 21.56 -9.17 -0.12
CA PHE A 385 21.70 -7.81 -0.60
C PHE A 385 22.83 -7.03 0.10
N VAL A 386 23.33 -6.03 -0.62
CA VAL A 386 24.13 -4.91 -0.10
C VAL A 386 23.50 -3.62 -0.61
N THR A 387 23.18 -2.72 0.31
CA THR A 387 22.58 -1.42 0.04
C THR A 387 23.53 -0.33 0.48
N ASN A 388 23.70 0.70 -0.33
CA ASN A 388 24.30 1.98 0.00
C ASN A 388 23.27 3.09 -0.17
N ALA A 389 23.30 4.11 0.68
CA ALA A 389 22.48 5.29 0.52
C ALA A 389 23.24 6.57 0.89
N ASN A 390 22.92 7.65 0.18
CA ASN A 390 23.45 8.98 0.41
C ASN A 390 22.28 9.97 0.47
N TRP A 391 22.37 10.95 1.38
CA TRP A 391 21.32 11.95 1.54
C TRP A 391 21.85 13.35 1.82
N SER A 392 21.00 14.34 1.59
CA SER A 392 21.31 15.77 1.78
C SER A 392 21.56 16.11 3.25
N GLU A 393 22.34 17.14 3.54
CA GLU A 393 22.59 17.65 4.90
C GLU A 393 21.29 17.99 5.64
N ASP A 394 20.27 18.54 4.99
CA ASP A 394 18.97 18.85 5.59
C ASP A 394 18.23 17.60 6.10
N PHE A 395 18.65 16.41 5.67
CA PHE A 395 18.10 15.12 6.10
C PHE A 395 18.97 14.39 7.13
N LYS A 396 20.09 14.99 7.51
CA LYS A 396 20.94 14.49 8.59
C LYS A 396 20.17 14.44 9.91
N GLY A 397 20.32 13.35 10.64
CA GLY A 397 19.55 13.12 11.86
C GLY A 397 18.08 12.70 11.65
N LEU A 398 17.64 12.56 10.39
CA LEU A 398 16.28 12.13 10.03
C LEU A 398 16.28 10.84 9.22
N THR A 399 17.06 10.78 8.13
CA THR A 399 17.22 9.57 7.33
C THR A 399 18.09 8.58 8.09
N ALA A 400 17.60 7.36 8.29
CA ALA A 400 18.33 6.27 8.96
C ALA A 400 18.92 6.66 10.33
N ALA A 401 18.27 7.58 11.05
CA ALA A 401 18.80 8.24 12.24
C ALA A 401 19.11 7.27 13.41
N SER A 402 18.49 6.10 13.47
CA SER A 402 18.77 5.07 14.49
C SER A 402 20.20 4.52 14.44
N VAL A 403 20.87 4.65 13.28
CA VAL A 403 22.26 4.18 13.06
C VAL A 403 23.17 5.33 12.63
N TYR A 404 22.70 6.25 11.79
CA TYR A 404 23.50 7.26 11.08
C TYR A 404 23.09 8.70 11.42
N ALA A 405 22.77 8.98 12.69
CA ALA A 405 22.26 10.30 13.11
C ALA A 405 23.16 11.49 12.70
N ASP A 406 24.47 11.31 12.73
CA ASP A 406 25.47 12.34 12.44
C ASP A 406 26.09 12.25 11.04
N GLN A 407 25.51 11.42 10.16
CA GLN A 407 26.06 11.13 8.84
C GLN A 407 25.05 11.53 7.74
N THR A 408 25.53 11.62 6.51
CA THR A 408 24.73 11.82 5.28
C THR A 408 24.87 10.66 4.30
N SER A 409 25.44 9.56 4.77
CA SER A 409 25.54 8.30 4.03
C SER A 409 25.49 7.12 4.98
N GLY A 410 25.12 5.97 4.44
CA GLY A 410 25.08 4.74 5.20
C GLY A 410 24.99 3.51 4.30
N TRP A 411 25.17 2.35 4.90
CA TRP A 411 25.08 1.07 4.19
C TRP A 411 24.35 0.02 5.04
N SER A 412 23.81 -0.98 4.38
CA SER A 412 23.29 -2.18 5.03
C SER A 412 23.56 -3.42 4.17
N ALA A 413 23.65 -4.58 4.81
CA ALA A 413 23.74 -5.85 4.11
C ALA A 413 22.96 -6.93 4.87
N GLY A 414 22.44 -7.93 4.15
CA GLY A 414 21.67 -8.97 4.80
C GLY A 414 20.90 -9.86 3.86
N PHE A 415 19.88 -10.51 4.43
CA PHE A 415 18.96 -11.38 3.73
C PHE A 415 17.55 -10.82 3.87
N GLN A 416 16.86 -10.76 2.75
CA GLN A 416 15.43 -10.36 2.68
C GLN A 416 14.64 -11.48 2.02
N THR A 417 13.53 -11.87 2.60
CA THR A 417 12.57 -12.76 1.95
C THR A 417 11.26 -12.04 1.69
N ASP A 418 10.62 -12.39 0.58
CA ASP A 418 9.33 -11.87 0.14
C ASP A 418 8.54 -13.04 -0.47
N VAL A 419 7.41 -13.37 0.15
CA VAL A 419 6.66 -14.60 -0.13
C VAL A 419 5.19 -14.28 -0.23
N PHE A 420 4.52 -14.78 -1.27
CA PHE A 420 3.07 -14.96 -1.26
C PHE A 420 2.68 -16.31 -1.85
N TRP A 421 1.59 -16.84 -1.38
CA TRP A 421 1.05 -18.14 -1.78
C TRP A 421 -0.47 -18.12 -1.92
#